data_9abf0420b7645b33236148e73513216f
#
_entry.id   9abf0420b7645b33236148e73513216f
#
_cell.length_a   1.000
_cell.length_b   1.000
_cell.length_c   1.000
_cell.angle_alpha   90.00
_cell.angle_beta   90.00
_cell.angle_gamma   90.00
#
_symmetry.space_group_name_H-M   'P 1'
#
loop_
_entity.id
_entity.type
_entity.pdbx_description
1 polymer ?
#
loop_
_entity_poly.entity_id
_entity_poly.type
_entity_poly.pdbx_seq_one_letter_code
_entity_poly.pdbx_strand_id
1 'polypeptide(L)'
;ILSRITIEDKVVLKNLSFSNINFDDEDDIINLIDKLKIIYEDHWKIFNRINTSIKLPIFVKLDSNDNLKVSNFEKILNTINLVYDYSILKFDKNHIYYQIIFNGTPNIFLKLMKDKNFVFSTQNKTWILQ
;
A
#
# COMPACT_ATOMS: atom_id res chain seq x y z
N ILE A 1 22.84 15.04 15.85
CA ILE A 1 22.81 13.74 15.16
C ILE A 1 22.26 13.96 13.76
N LEU A 2 23.04 13.61 12.76
CA LEU A 2 22.57 13.55 11.37
C LEU A 2 21.93 12.18 11.13
N SER A 3 20.65 12.16 10.83
CA SER A 3 19.94 10.93 10.54
C SER A 3 19.46 10.88 9.09
N ARG A 4 19.59 9.72 8.50
CA ARG A 4 19.10 9.41 7.16
C ARG A 4 18.03 8.33 7.26
N ILE A 5 16.80 8.68 6.90
CA ILE A 5 15.69 7.75 6.85
C ILE A 5 15.43 7.42 5.38
N THR A 6 15.54 6.15 5.01
CA THR A 6 15.23 5.67 3.67
C THR A 6 14.02 4.77 3.74
N ILE A 7 12.93 5.13 3.05
CA ILE A 7 11.72 4.34 2.94
C ILE A 7 11.41 4.18 1.46
N GLU A 8 11.48 2.96 0.95
CA GLU A 8 11.46 2.67 -0.49
C GLU A 8 12.54 3.50 -1.22
N ASP A 9 12.15 4.28 -2.22
CA ASP A 9 13.07 5.13 -2.99
C ASP A 9 13.18 6.57 -2.47
N LYS A 10 12.51 6.87 -1.35
CA LYS A 10 12.52 8.20 -0.75
C LYS A 10 13.53 8.28 0.39
N VAL A 11 14.41 9.28 0.30
CA VAL A 11 15.40 9.57 1.33
C VAL A 11 15.02 10.86 2.03
N VAL A 12 14.87 10.80 3.34
CA VAL A 12 14.66 11.98 4.20
C VAL A 12 15.90 12.17 5.06
N LEU A 13 16.55 13.31 4.91
CA LEU A 13 17.66 13.72 5.77
C LEU A 13 17.11 14.62 6.88
N LYS A 14 17.40 14.27 8.12
CA LYS A 14 17.09 15.11 9.28
C LYS A 14 18.35 15.38 10.09
N ASN A 15 18.52 16.64 10.42
CA ASN A 15 19.50 17.05 11.41
C ASN A 15 18.81 17.24 12.75
N LEU A 16 19.13 16.36 13.71
CA LEU A 16 18.52 16.34 15.03
C LEU A 16 19.55 16.84 16.05
N SER A 17 19.19 17.91 16.76
CA SER A 17 20.02 18.48 17.81
C SER A 17 19.44 18.11 19.16
N PHE A 18 20.27 17.54 20.01
CA PHE A 18 19.95 17.23 21.39
C PHE A 18 20.94 17.96 22.27
N SER A 19 20.46 18.62 23.32
CA SER A 19 21.28 19.34 24.30
C SER A 19 21.25 18.61 25.64
N ASN A 20 22.29 18.83 26.43
CA ASN A 20 22.41 18.33 27.82
C ASN A 20 22.37 16.80 27.91
N ILE A 21 23.05 16.11 27.00
CA ILE A 21 23.21 14.66 27.05
C ILE A 21 24.62 14.35 27.55
N ASN A 22 24.68 13.60 28.60
CA ASN A 22 25.91 13.01 29.09
C ASN A 22 26.05 11.59 28.52
N PHE A 23 27.03 11.39 27.64
CA PHE A 23 27.26 10.08 26.99
C PHE A 23 27.90 9.03 27.94
N ASP A 24 28.33 9.45 29.14
CA ASP A 24 28.80 8.53 30.17
C ASP A 24 27.66 8.10 31.14
N ASP A 25 26.47 8.63 30.97
CA ASP A 25 25.25 8.30 31.70
C ASP A 25 24.33 7.41 30.86
N GLU A 26 24.08 6.21 31.36
CA GLU A 26 23.27 5.20 30.69
C GLU A 26 21.81 5.67 30.53
N ASP A 27 21.25 6.37 31.51
CA ASP A 27 19.88 6.88 31.46
C ASP A 27 19.71 7.96 30.39
N ASP A 28 20.71 8.83 30.20
CA ASP A 28 20.70 9.84 29.14
C ASP A 28 20.78 9.21 27.75
N ILE A 29 21.54 8.13 27.61
CA ILE A 29 21.65 7.37 26.35
C ILE A 29 20.30 6.69 26.04
N ILE A 30 19.67 6.03 27.01
CA ILE A 30 18.38 5.37 26.85
C ILE A 30 17.31 6.40 26.42
N ASN A 31 17.24 7.54 27.11
CA ASN A 31 16.32 8.63 26.79
C ASN A 31 16.55 9.17 25.37
N LEU A 32 17.78 9.26 24.90
CA LEU A 32 18.12 9.67 23.53
C LEU A 32 17.62 8.64 22.52
N ILE A 33 17.84 7.36 22.78
CA ILE A 33 17.39 6.26 21.93
C ILE A 33 15.86 6.26 21.81
N ASP A 34 15.14 6.43 22.90
CA ASP A 34 13.68 6.48 22.91
C ASP A 34 13.14 7.68 22.11
N LYS A 35 13.76 8.85 22.25
CA LYS A 35 13.40 10.01 21.43
C LYS A 35 13.64 9.77 19.94
N LEU A 36 14.75 9.16 19.57
CA LEU A 36 15.04 8.80 18.17
C LEU A 36 14.02 7.77 17.66
N LYS A 37 13.69 6.77 18.45
CA LYS A 37 12.70 5.75 18.10
C LYS A 37 11.34 6.37 17.78
N ILE A 38 10.85 7.28 18.62
CA ILE A 38 9.58 7.99 18.38
C ILE A 38 9.62 8.74 17.03
N ILE A 39 10.72 9.46 16.77
CA ILE A 39 10.88 10.21 15.52
C ILE A 39 10.84 9.27 14.29
N TYR A 40 11.51 8.11 14.37
CA TYR A 40 11.49 7.13 13.27
C TYR A 40 10.12 6.48 13.10
N GLU A 41 9.45 6.12 14.20
CA GLU A 41 8.11 5.54 14.16
C GLU A 41 7.10 6.52 13.57
N ASP A 42 7.16 7.81 13.91
CA ASP A 42 6.27 8.82 13.38
C ASP A 42 6.48 9.02 11.87
N HIS A 43 7.74 9.00 11.42
CA HIS A 43 8.05 9.02 9.99
C HIS A 43 7.48 7.81 9.25
N TRP A 44 7.65 6.63 9.84
CA TRP A 44 7.11 5.40 9.27
C TRP A 44 5.58 5.43 9.21
N LYS A 45 4.91 5.89 10.29
CA LYS A 45 3.46 6.05 10.35
C LYS A 45 2.94 7.03 9.30
N ILE A 46 3.59 8.17 9.13
CA ILE A 46 3.21 9.17 8.13
C ILE A 46 3.35 8.59 6.72
N PHE A 47 4.45 7.88 6.45
CA PHE A 47 4.70 7.29 5.15
C PHE A 47 3.72 6.15 4.82
N ASN A 48 3.39 5.32 5.82
CA ASN A 48 2.46 4.20 5.68
C ASN A 48 1.02 4.58 6.01
N ARG A 49 0.70 5.87 6.14
CA ARG A 49 -0.65 6.32 6.46
C ARG A 49 -1.60 5.94 5.33
N ILE A 50 -2.42 4.92 5.63
CA ILE A 50 -3.52 4.54 4.76
C ILE A 50 -4.59 5.62 4.88
N ASN A 51 -4.80 6.37 3.80
CA ASN A 51 -5.90 7.32 3.77
C ASN A 51 -7.20 6.56 3.47
N THR A 52 -7.85 6.06 4.53
CA THR A 52 -9.12 5.34 4.44
C THR A 52 -10.29 6.21 3.96
N SER A 53 -10.11 7.53 3.88
CA SER A 53 -11.11 8.44 3.30
C SER A 53 -11.09 8.46 1.77
N ILE A 54 -10.04 7.97 1.13
CA ILE A 54 -9.99 7.83 -0.32
C ILE A 54 -10.60 6.49 -0.70
N LYS A 55 -11.76 6.54 -1.33
CA LYS A 55 -12.41 5.39 -1.97
C LYS A 55 -12.21 5.50 -3.47
N LEU A 56 -11.24 4.78 -3.99
CA LEU A 56 -10.93 4.77 -5.41
C LEU A 56 -11.73 3.69 -6.12
N PRO A 57 -12.64 4.03 -7.04
CA PRO A 57 -13.26 3.02 -7.90
C PRO A 57 -12.28 2.57 -8.98
N ILE A 58 -11.97 1.29 -9.00
CA ILE A 58 -11.14 0.63 -10.00
C ILE A 58 -12.04 -0.27 -10.84
N PHE A 59 -11.97 -0.13 -12.16
CA PHE A 59 -12.73 -0.97 -13.09
C PHE A 59 -11.79 -1.99 -13.72
N VAL A 60 -12.14 -3.26 -13.59
CA VAL A 60 -11.32 -4.38 -14.05
C VAL A 60 -12.11 -5.31 -14.95
N LYS A 61 -11.48 -5.81 -16.00
CA LYS A 61 -12.03 -6.79 -16.94
C LYS A 61 -11.19 -8.06 -16.90
N LEU A 62 -11.87 -9.19 -16.70
CA LEU A 62 -11.28 -10.53 -16.71
C LEU A 62 -11.90 -11.38 -17.83
N ASP A 63 -11.12 -12.35 -18.34
CA ASP A 63 -11.66 -13.39 -19.22
C ASP A 63 -12.57 -14.33 -18.40
N SER A 64 -13.80 -14.50 -18.85
CA SER A 64 -14.80 -15.35 -18.19
C SER A 64 -14.58 -16.86 -18.44
N ASN A 65 -13.76 -17.21 -19.42
CA ASN A 65 -13.50 -18.62 -19.75
C ASN A 65 -12.53 -19.28 -18.77
N ASP A 66 -11.75 -18.50 -18.01
CA ASP A 66 -10.84 -19.01 -17.00
C ASP A 66 -11.48 -18.93 -15.59
N ASN A 67 -12.35 -19.90 -15.28
CA ASN A 67 -13.06 -19.97 -14.00
C ASN A 67 -12.11 -20.04 -12.80
N LEU A 68 -10.93 -20.68 -12.95
CA LEU A 68 -9.95 -20.79 -11.86
C LEU A 68 -9.33 -19.42 -11.57
N LYS A 69 -8.98 -18.68 -12.61
CA LYS A 69 -8.44 -17.32 -12.49
C LYS A 69 -9.44 -16.35 -11.87
N VAL A 70 -10.70 -16.43 -12.30
CA VAL A 70 -11.81 -15.64 -11.73
C VAL A 70 -11.98 -15.96 -10.24
N SER A 71 -12.10 -17.22 -9.87
CA SER A 71 -12.26 -17.64 -8.46
C SER A 71 -11.07 -17.22 -7.59
N ASN A 72 -9.86 -17.36 -8.09
CA ASN A 72 -8.65 -16.95 -7.37
C ASN A 72 -8.59 -15.42 -7.21
N PHE A 73 -8.98 -14.67 -8.24
CA PHE A 73 -9.07 -13.22 -8.18
C PHE A 73 -10.01 -12.75 -7.08
N GLU A 74 -11.23 -13.29 -7.03
CA GLU A 74 -12.21 -12.96 -6.00
C GLU A 74 -11.73 -13.32 -4.59
N LYS A 75 -11.12 -14.50 -4.43
CA LYS A 75 -10.52 -14.91 -3.14
C LYS A 75 -9.46 -13.91 -2.68
N ILE A 76 -8.62 -13.44 -3.58
CA ILE A 76 -7.56 -12.48 -3.26
C ILE A 76 -8.16 -11.12 -2.90
N LEU A 77 -9.16 -10.63 -3.63
CA LEU A 77 -9.84 -9.39 -3.27
C LEU A 77 -10.38 -9.43 -1.83
N ASN A 78 -10.92 -10.57 -1.41
CA ASN A 78 -11.41 -10.76 -0.02
C ASN A 78 -10.29 -10.81 1.03
N THR A 79 -9.05 -11.03 0.66
CA THR A 79 -7.90 -11.06 1.59
C THR A 79 -7.20 -9.71 1.73
N ILE A 80 -7.44 -8.77 0.83
CA ILE A 80 -6.78 -7.47 0.84
C ILE A 80 -7.57 -6.49 1.70
N ASN A 81 -7.04 -6.12 2.86
CA ASN A 81 -7.70 -5.20 3.81
C ASN A 81 -8.03 -3.82 3.22
N LEU A 82 -7.35 -3.42 2.14
CA LEU A 82 -7.58 -2.14 1.46
C LEU A 82 -8.73 -2.20 0.45
N VAL A 83 -9.22 -3.38 0.09
CA VAL A 83 -10.44 -3.54 -0.70
C VAL A 83 -11.63 -3.32 0.24
N TYR A 84 -12.35 -2.23 0.02
CA TYR A 84 -13.53 -1.90 0.81
C TYR A 84 -14.74 -2.74 0.38
N ASP A 85 -14.91 -2.85 -0.95
CA ASP A 85 -16.01 -3.59 -1.56
C ASP A 85 -15.68 -3.91 -3.01
N TYR A 86 -16.33 -4.90 -3.59
CA TYR A 86 -16.28 -5.15 -5.03
C TYR A 86 -17.60 -5.75 -5.50
N SER A 87 -17.95 -5.46 -6.74
CA SER A 87 -19.17 -5.95 -7.38
C SER A 87 -18.93 -6.23 -8.86
N ILE A 88 -19.71 -7.14 -9.39
CA ILE A 88 -19.75 -7.41 -10.83
C ILE A 88 -20.73 -6.42 -11.46
N LEU A 89 -20.22 -5.62 -12.41
CA LEU A 89 -21.03 -4.64 -13.12
C LEU A 89 -21.82 -5.26 -14.26
N LYS A 90 -21.16 -6.13 -15.00
CA LYS A 90 -21.76 -6.82 -16.15
C LYS A 90 -20.97 -8.05 -16.54
N PHE A 91 -21.65 -8.91 -17.28
CA PHE A 91 -21.04 -10.00 -18.04
C PHE A 91 -21.24 -9.73 -19.52
N ASP A 92 -20.25 -10.05 -20.32
CA ASP A 92 -20.42 -10.27 -21.73
C ASP A 92 -20.01 -11.72 -22.09
N LYS A 93 -20.06 -12.07 -23.39
CA LYS A 93 -19.83 -13.45 -23.83
C LYS A 93 -18.48 -14.04 -23.36
N ASN A 94 -17.46 -13.19 -23.20
CA ASN A 94 -16.09 -13.63 -22.94
C ASN A 94 -15.46 -12.96 -21.72
N HIS A 95 -16.16 -12.00 -21.06
CA HIS A 95 -15.55 -11.22 -20.00
C HIS A 95 -16.51 -10.93 -18.86
N ILE A 96 -15.91 -10.80 -17.68
CA ILE A 96 -16.56 -10.29 -16.46
C ILE A 96 -15.95 -8.92 -16.14
N TYR A 97 -16.81 -7.98 -15.83
CA TYR A 97 -16.41 -6.61 -15.46
C TYR A 97 -16.69 -6.35 -13.99
N TYR A 98 -15.64 -6.00 -13.27
CA TYR A 98 -15.70 -5.69 -11.84
C TYR A 98 -15.54 -4.20 -11.60
N GLN A 99 -16.25 -3.71 -10.60
CA GLN A 99 -15.94 -2.47 -9.90
C GLN A 99 -15.39 -2.84 -8.53
N ILE A 100 -14.21 -2.32 -8.23
CA ILE A 100 -13.54 -2.54 -6.94
C ILE A 100 -13.42 -1.18 -6.28
N ILE A 101 -13.88 -1.05 -5.04
CA ILE A 101 -13.68 0.14 -4.23
C ILE A 101 -12.44 -0.08 -3.36
N PHE A 102 -11.41 0.68 -3.62
CA PHE A 102 -10.11 0.51 -3.00
C PHE A 102 -9.73 1.71 -2.12
N ASN A 103 -9.30 1.46 -0.89
CA ASN A 103 -8.88 2.46 0.07
C ASN A 103 -7.38 2.76 -0.10
N GLY A 104 -6.99 3.34 -1.22
CA GLY A 104 -5.60 3.64 -1.49
C GLY A 104 -5.37 4.18 -2.88
N THR A 105 -4.12 4.26 -3.30
CA THR A 105 -3.74 4.74 -4.63
C THR A 105 -3.72 3.60 -5.66
N PRO A 106 -3.84 3.90 -6.97
CA PRO A 106 -3.73 2.90 -8.03
C PRO A 106 -2.43 2.08 -7.96
N ASN A 107 -1.32 2.74 -7.65
CA ASN A 107 -0.01 2.10 -7.58
C ASN A 107 0.08 1.07 -6.44
N ILE A 108 -0.54 1.35 -5.29
CA ILE A 108 -0.61 0.41 -4.17
C ILE A 108 -1.43 -0.82 -4.58
N PHE A 109 -2.57 -0.61 -5.24
CA PHE A 109 -3.39 -1.73 -5.73
C PHE A 109 -2.60 -2.61 -6.69
N LEU A 110 -1.96 -2.01 -7.71
CA LEU A 110 -1.19 -2.75 -8.70
C LEU A 110 -0.03 -3.53 -8.07
N LYS A 111 0.66 -2.95 -7.10
CA LYS A 111 1.74 -3.63 -6.36
C LYS A 111 1.21 -4.86 -5.59
N LEU A 112 0.14 -4.69 -4.81
CA LEU A 112 -0.47 -5.78 -4.04
C LEU A 112 -0.96 -6.92 -4.94
N MET A 113 -1.55 -6.59 -6.07
CA MET A 113 -2.03 -7.58 -7.03
C MET A 113 -0.88 -8.29 -7.74
N LYS A 114 0.19 -7.56 -8.10
CA LYS A 114 1.40 -8.13 -8.69
C LYS A 114 2.09 -9.14 -7.74
N ASP A 115 2.13 -8.84 -6.44
CA ASP A 115 2.67 -9.75 -5.41
C ASP A 115 1.86 -11.05 -5.30
N LYS A 116 0.62 -11.04 -5.80
CA LYS A 116 -0.29 -12.20 -5.90
C LYS A 116 -0.34 -12.81 -7.31
N ASN A 117 0.60 -12.45 -8.18
CA ASN A 117 0.70 -12.88 -9.57
C ASN A 117 -0.45 -12.40 -10.49
N PHE A 118 -1.09 -11.29 -10.15
CA PHE A 118 -2.07 -10.64 -11.01
C PHE A 118 -1.48 -9.35 -11.60
N VAL A 119 -1.33 -9.34 -12.91
CA VAL A 119 -0.77 -8.21 -13.66
C VAL A 119 -1.86 -7.59 -14.52
N PHE A 120 -1.96 -6.27 -14.51
CA PHE A 120 -2.97 -5.53 -15.25
C PHE A 120 -2.35 -4.65 -16.33
N SER A 121 -3.02 -4.61 -17.50
CA SER A 121 -2.83 -3.55 -18.46
C SER A 121 -3.70 -2.35 -18.06
N THR A 122 -3.07 -1.20 -17.82
CA THR A 122 -3.72 0.01 -17.31
C THR A 122 -3.86 1.12 -18.37
N GLN A 123 -3.71 0.78 -19.64
CA GLN A 123 -3.76 1.76 -20.76
C GLN A 123 -5.14 2.39 -20.95
N ASN A 124 -6.20 1.72 -20.48
CA ASN A 124 -7.58 2.14 -20.61
C ASN A 124 -8.21 2.43 -19.24
N LYS A 125 -9.38 3.12 -19.25
CA LYS A 125 -10.19 3.35 -18.05
C LYS A 125 -10.53 2.05 -17.29
N THR A 126 -10.80 0.97 -18.05
CA THR A 126 -11.00 -0.37 -17.50
C THR A 126 -9.70 -1.14 -17.65
N TRP A 127 -9.15 -1.58 -16.55
CA TRP A 127 -7.91 -2.35 -16.54
C TRP A 127 -8.17 -3.79 -16.95
N ILE A 128 -7.26 -4.36 -17.71
CA ILE A 128 -7.41 -5.70 -18.24
C ILE A 128 -6.43 -6.62 -17.50
N LEU A 129 -6.95 -7.65 -16.84
CA LEU A 129 -6.11 -8.68 -16.23
C LEU A 129 -5.49 -9.53 -17.36
N GLN A 130 -4.16 -9.65 -17.31
CA GLN A 130 -3.34 -10.42 -18.26
C GLN A 130 -3.16 -11.86 -17.80
#